data_c97d9fe789909ac0f89288d3b76e7383
#
_entry.id   c97d9fe789909ac0f89288d3b76e7383
#
_cell.length_a   1.000
_cell.length_b   1.000
_cell.length_c   1.000
_cell.angle_alpha   90.00
_cell.angle_beta   90.00
_cell.angle_gamma   90.00
#
_symmetry.space_group_name_H-M   'P 1'
#
loop_
_entity.id
_entity.type
_entity.pdbx_description
1 polymer ?
#
loop_
_entity_poly.entity_id
_entity_poly.type
_entity_poly.pdbx_seq_one_letter_code
_entity_poly.pdbx_strand_id
1 'polypeptide(L)'
;MYEYLAIARERVLQWIRPLSIDEYEREFPIGLNTLARTLTHILASEWYYVRRMAREEVPPYEQWPLRDEAPPAFEALERAWSDQARITKSVVTTMRDWESELEYRITDDAGQRVIVVASPSDIFAQLVLHEVHHRAQAMNMLRRLGVAAEDLDFNALMYKRRPAAD
;
A
#
# COMPACT_ATOMS: atom_id res chain seq x y z
N MET A 1 9.55 0.45 -10.35
CA MET A 1 8.95 1.10 -9.16
C MET A 1 8.21 0.11 -8.26
N TYR A 2 7.38 -0.79 -8.77
CA TYR A 2 6.68 -1.78 -7.93
C TYR A 2 7.61 -2.71 -7.15
N GLU A 3 8.75 -3.11 -7.71
CA GLU A 3 9.77 -3.90 -7.00
C GLU A 3 10.26 -3.21 -5.71
N TYR A 4 10.47 -1.90 -5.78
CA TYR A 4 10.81 -1.11 -4.60
C TYR A 4 9.72 -1.19 -3.52
N LEU A 5 8.45 -1.04 -3.90
CA LEU A 5 7.35 -1.16 -2.94
C LEU A 5 7.34 -2.54 -2.28
N ALA A 6 7.50 -3.61 -3.06
CA ALA A 6 7.51 -4.97 -2.56
C ALA A 6 8.65 -5.22 -1.56
N ILE A 7 9.88 -4.73 -1.85
CA ILE A 7 11.04 -4.84 -0.96
C ILE A 7 10.81 -4.04 0.33
N ALA A 8 10.38 -2.80 0.21
CA ALA A 8 10.14 -1.93 1.36
C ALA A 8 9.04 -2.48 2.27
N ARG A 9 7.96 -2.98 1.68
CA ARG A 9 6.84 -3.64 2.36
C ARG A 9 7.29 -4.87 3.14
N GLU A 10 8.06 -5.76 2.51
CA GLU A 10 8.56 -6.96 3.19
C GLU A 10 9.39 -6.59 4.43
N ARG A 11 10.17 -5.51 4.38
CA ARG A 11 10.90 -5.01 5.56
C ARG A 11 9.95 -4.58 6.68
N VAL A 12 8.90 -3.85 6.36
CA VAL A 12 7.88 -3.45 7.35
C VAL A 12 7.19 -4.67 7.96
N LEU A 13 6.78 -5.64 7.14
CA LEU A 13 6.15 -6.87 7.64
C LEU A 13 7.10 -7.66 8.55
N GLN A 14 8.39 -7.75 8.21
CA GLN A 14 9.41 -8.40 9.07
C GLN A 14 9.52 -7.74 10.45
N TRP A 15 9.41 -6.44 10.54
CA TRP A 15 9.44 -5.72 11.82
C TRP A 15 8.16 -5.91 12.64
N ILE A 16 7.04 -6.20 11.99
CA ILE A 16 5.75 -6.39 12.66
C ILE A 16 5.57 -7.82 13.16
N ARG A 17 6.10 -8.83 12.46
CA ARG A 17 5.95 -10.26 12.82
C ARG A 17 6.22 -10.59 14.29
N PRO A 18 7.22 -10.00 14.98
CA PRO A 18 7.47 -10.29 16.39
C PRO A 18 6.57 -9.52 17.37
N LEU A 19 5.74 -8.59 16.89
CA LEU A 19 4.88 -7.80 17.76
C LEU A 19 3.72 -8.63 18.32
N SER A 20 3.32 -8.32 19.55
CA SER A 20 2.08 -8.83 20.12
C SER A 20 0.85 -8.22 19.44
N ILE A 21 -0.32 -8.85 19.60
CA ILE A 21 -1.59 -8.30 19.12
C ILE A 21 -1.84 -6.91 19.70
N ASP A 22 -1.58 -6.72 21.00
CA ASP A 22 -1.75 -5.44 21.68
C ASP A 22 -0.86 -4.33 21.09
N GLU A 23 0.34 -4.67 20.61
CA GLU A 23 1.23 -3.72 19.94
C GLU A 23 0.79 -3.43 18.52
N TYR A 24 0.33 -4.43 17.80
CA TYR A 24 -0.18 -4.30 16.43
C TYR A 24 -1.47 -3.45 16.37
N GLU A 25 -2.33 -3.54 17.38
CA GLU A 25 -3.58 -2.81 17.51
C GLU A 25 -3.48 -1.55 18.39
N ARG A 26 -2.29 -1.24 18.95
CA ARG A 26 -2.08 -0.06 19.79
C ARG A 26 -2.41 1.22 19.04
N GLU A 27 -3.14 2.11 19.71
CA GLU A 27 -3.49 3.41 19.16
C GLU A 27 -2.34 4.43 19.27
N PHE A 28 -2.16 5.19 18.20
CA PHE A 28 -1.23 6.30 18.09
C PHE A 28 -1.94 7.50 17.45
N PRO A 29 -1.60 8.75 17.82
CA PRO A 29 -2.16 9.95 17.18
C PRO A 29 -1.50 10.20 15.80
N ILE A 30 -1.53 9.22 14.92
CA ILE A 30 -0.87 9.23 13.60
C ILE A 30 -1.78 8.55 12.57
N GLY A 31 -2.16 9.27 11.52
CA GLY A 31 -2.91 8.72 10.39
C GLY A 31 -4.14 7.91 10.81
N LEU A 32 -4.17 6.62 10.49
CA LEU A 32 -5.27 5.70 10.81
C LEU A 32 -5.18 5.08 12.21
N ASN A 33 -4.37 5.62 13.05
CA ASN A 33 -4.22 5.38 14.50
C ASN A 33 -3.54 4.05 14.89
N THR A 34 -3.65 2.97 14.11
CA THR A 34 -3.03 1.68 14.45
C THR A 34 -2.24 1.11 13.28
N LEU A 35 -1.27 0.22 13.56
CA LEU A 35 -0.58 -0.53 12.51
C LEU A 35 -1.57 -1.40 11.73
N ALA A 36 -2.48 -2.08 12.43
CA ALA A 36 -3.50 -2.93 11.82
C ALA A 36 -4.33 -2.20 10.76
N ARG A 37 -4.88 -1.04 11.13
CA ARG A 37 -5.68 -0.21 10.21
C ARG A 37 -4.85 0.36 9.07
N THR A 38 -3.66 0.88 9.38
CA THR A 38 -2.78 1.49 8.38
C THR A 38 -2.36 0.51 7.31
N LEU A 39 -1.95 -0.71 7.69
CA LEU A 39 -1.55 -1.73 6.72
C LEU A 39 -2.73 -2.28 5.92
N THR A 40 -3.88 -2.45 6.58
CA THR A 40 -5.11 -2.87 5.89
C THR A 40 -5.53 -1.84 4.85
N HIS A 41 -5.44 -0.55 5.17
CA HIS A 41 -5.74 0.54 4.26
C HIS A 41 -4.79 0.56 3.04
N ILE A 42 -3.49 0.36 3.25
CA ILE A 42 -2.53 0.27 2.15
C ILE A 42 -2.91 -0.89 1.20
N LEU A 43 -3.20 -2.06 1.75
CA LEU A 43 -3.55 -3.25 0.96
C LEU A 43 -4.88 -3.08 0.24
N ALA A 44 -5.91 -2.56 0.90
CA ALA A 44 -7.21 -2.29 0.30
C ALA A 44 -7.10 -1.28 -0.86
N SER A 45 -6.26 -0.25 -0.68
CA SER A 45 -6.00 0.75 -1.71
C SER A 45 -5.20 0.18 -2.89
N GLU A 46 -4.21 -0.70 -2.64
CA GLU A 46 -3.51 -1.41 -3.72
C GLU A 46 -4.50 -2.26 -4.54
N TRP A 47 -5.35 -3.03 -3.87
CA TRP A 47 -6.41 -3.80 -4.53
C TRP A 47 -7.31 -2.91 -5.39
N TYR A 48 -7.75 -1.77 -4.87
CA TYR A 48 -8.58 -0.81 -5.57
C TYR A 48 -7.89 -0.24 -6.81
N TYR A 49 -6.68 0.30 -6.67
CA TYR A 49 -5.96 0.91 -7.78
C TYR A 49 -5.62 -0.08 -8.88
N VAL A 50 -5.25 -1.31 -8.52
CA VAL A 50 -4.94 -2.37 -9.50
C VAL A 50 -6.15 -2.75 -10.33
N ARG A 51 -7.33 -2.86 -9.72
CA ARG A 51 -8.58 -3.10 -10.46
C ARG A 51 -8.92 -1.95 -11.40
N ARG A 52 -8.73 -0.70 -10.95
CA ARG A 52 -8.93 0.48 -11.82
C ARG A 52 -7.99 0.46 -13.02
N MET A 53 -6.69 0.19 -12.82
CA MET A 53 -5.74 0.03 -13.91
C MET A 53 -6.11 -1.10 -14.87
N ALA A 54 -6.58 -2.21 -14.34
CA ALA A 54 -7.03 -3.36 -15.14
C ALA A 54 -8.41 -3.16 -15.82
N ARG A 55 -9.05 -1.99 -15.63
CA ARG A 55 -10.40 -1.67 -16.13
C ARG A 55 -11.49 -2.61 -15.59
N GLU A 56 -11.24 -3.19 -14.42
CA GLU A 56 -12.21 -4.05 -13.75
C GLU A 56 -13.24 -3.24 -12.95
N GLU A 57 -14.42 -3.81 -12.80
CA GLU A 57 -15.45 -3.21 -11.94
C GLU A 57 -15.01 -3.24 -10.48
N VAL A 58 -15.18 -2.11 -9.79
CA VAL A 58 -14.97 -2.00 -8.36
C VAL A 58 -16.33 -1.84 -7.70
N PRO A 59 -16.72 -2.78 -6.83
CA PRO A 59 -17.98 -2.70 -6.11
C PRO A 59 -17.97 -1.55 -5.09
N PRO A 60 -19.14 -1.19 -4.52
CA PRO A 60 -19.21 -0.26 -3.39
C PRO A 60 -18.28 -0.67 -2.24
N TYR A 61 -17.78 0.32 -1.49
CA TYR A 61 -16.75 0.13 -0.45
C TYR A 61 -17.15 -0.94 0.59
N GLU A 62 -18.43 -1.02 0.94
CA GLU A 62 -18.94 -1.98 1.92
C GLU A 62 -18.75 -3.45 1.48
N GLN A 63 -18.52 -3.68 0.20
CA GLN A 63 -18.30 -5.01 -0.39
C GLN A 63 -16.82 -5.30 -0.67
N TRP A 64 -15.92 -4.41 -0.29
CA TRP A 64 -14.49 -4.66 -0.47
C TRP A 64 -14.02 -5.84 0.40
N PRO A 65 -13.06 -6.63 -0.09
CA PRO A 65 -12.59 -7.81 0.64
C PRO A 65 -11.86 -7.45 1.94
N LEU A 66 -11.33 -6.22 2.01
CA LEU A 66 -10.62 -5.67 3.16
C LEU A 66 -11.06 -4.24 3.40
N ARG A 67 -11.28 -3.90 4.66
CA ARG A 67 -11.63 -2.55 5.09
C ARG A 67 -10.88 -2.23 6.37
N ASP A 68 -10.36 -1.03 6.46
CA ASP A 68 -9.51 -0.61 7.58
C ASP A 68 -10.31 -0.37 8.89
N GLU A 69 -11.64 -0.25 8.83
CA GLU A 69 -12.47 -0.23 10.04
C GLU A 69 -12.59 -1.60 10.72
N ALA A 70 -12.32 -2.68 9.97
CA ALA A 70 -12.33 -4.04 10.47
C ALA A 70 -11.06 -4.79 10.01
N PRO A 71 -9.88 -4.37 10.49
CA PRO A 71 -8.62 -4.96 10.06
C PRO A 71 -8.55 -6.44 10.44
N PRO A 72 -8.03 -7.30 9.56
CA PRO A 72 -7.82 -8.71 9.89
C PRO A 72 -6.63 -8.89 10.85
N ALA A 73 -6.53 -10.07 11.45
CA ALA A 73 -5.31 -10.48 12.15
C ALA A 73 -4.10 -10.43 11.19
N PHE A 74 -2.91 -10.16 11.74
CA PHE A 74 -1.70 -9.91 10.96
C PHE A 74 -1.37 -11.02 9.95
N GLU A 75 -1.46 -12.28 10.35
CA GLU A 75 -1.18 -13.42 9.46
C GLU A 75 -2.17 -13.53 8.29
N ALA A 76 -3.41 -13.11 8.50
CA ALA A 76 -4.41 -13.05 7.43
C ALA A 76 -4.11 -11.89 6.47
N LEU A 77 -3.67 -10.75 7.00
CA LEU A 77 -3.22 -9.61 6.21
C LEU A 77 -2.02 -9.99 5.33
N GLU A 78 -0.99 -10.63 5.89
CA GLU A 78 0.19 -11.07 5.15
C GLU A 78 -0.17 -11.99 3.97
N ARG A 79 -1.03 -12.99 4.22
CA ARG A 79 -1.51 -13.88 3.16
C ARG A 79 -2.23 -13.12 2.05
N ALA A 80 -3.18 -12.26 2.42
CA ALA A 80 -3.92 -11.45 1.47
C ALA A 80 -3.00 -10.53 0.67
N TRP A 81 -1.96 -9.97 1.31
CA TRP A 81 -0.99 -9.11 0.62
C TRP A 81 -0.09 -9.89 -0.32
N SER A 82 0.34 -11.09 0.06
CA SER A 82 1.09 -11.97 -0.83
C SER A 82 0.30 -12.30 -2.10
N ASP A 83 -1.00 -12.56 -1.96
CA ASP A 83 -1.89 -12.82 -3.09
C ASP A 83 -2.07 -11.57 -3.96
N GLN A 84 -2.34 -10.41 -3.35
CA GLN A 84 -2.46 -9.14 -4.07
C GLN A 84 -1.17 -8.77 -4.79
N ALA A 85 -0.01 -8.97 -4.17
CA ALA A 85 1.28 -8.66 -4.78
C ALA A 85 1.52 -9.43 -6.10
N ARG A 86 1.07 -10.68 -6.18
CA ARG A 86 1.13 -11.47 -7.42
C ARG A 86 0.23 -10.88 -8.51
N ILE A 87 -0.98 -10.46 -8.15
CA ILE A 87 -1.93 -9.83 -9.06
C ILE A 87 -1.37 -8.49 -9.56
N THR A 88 -0.92 -7.63 -8.64
CA THR A 88 -0.34 -6.32 -8.98
C THR A 88 0.86 -6.48 -9.90
N LYS A 89 1.78 -7.40 -9.60
CA LYS A 89 2.93 -7.68 -10.44
C LYS A 89 2.51 -8.11 -11.84
N SER A 90 1.51 -8.98 -11.96
CA SER A 90 0.97 -9.41 -13.24
C SER A 90 0.42 -8.22 -14.03
N VAL A 91 -0.46 -7.41 -13.43
CA VAL A 91 -1.05 -6.24 -14.10
C VAL A 91 0.03 -5.27 -14.57
N VAL A 92 0.98 -4.90 -13.70
CA VAL A 92 2.05 -3.95 -14.02
C VAL A 92 2.98 -4.47 -15.12
N THR A 93 3.26 -5.79 -15.17
CA THR A 93 4.17 -6.36 -16.19
C THR A 93 3.49 -6.62 -17.53
N THR A 94 2.18 -6.82 -17.55
CA THR A 94 1.42 -7.08 -18.78
C THR A 94 0.77 -5.84 -19.37
N MET A 95 0.68 -4.74 -18.62
CA MET A 95 0.13 -3.47 -19.08
C MET A 95 0.85 -3.00 -20.34
N ARG A 96 0.09 -2.74 -21.42
CA ARG A 96 0.63 -2.29 -22.70
C ARG A 96 0.41 -0.81 -22.94
N ASP A 97 -0.73 -0.33 -22.52
CA ASP A 97 -1.15 1.05 -22.73
C ASP A 97 -1.27 1.77 -21.39
N TRP A 98 -0.18 2.44 -21.02
CA TRP A 98 -0.05 3.15 -19.76
C TRP A 98 -0.67 4.55 -19.81
N GLU A 99 -0.87 5.11 -21.01
CA GLU A 99 -1.26 6.50 -21.20
C GLU A 99 -2.72 6.64 -21.68
N SER A 100 -3.42 5.55 -21.94
CA SER A 100 -4.81 5.63 -22.36
C SER A 100 -5.72 6.11 -21.23
N GLU A 101 -6.53 7.11 -21.50
CA GLU A 101 -7.53 7.58 -20.54
C GLU A 101 -8.54 6.48 -20.20
N LEU A 102 -8.90 6.43 -18.94
CA LEU A 102 -10.02 5.66 -18.44
C LEU A 102 -10.87 6.54 -17.54
N GLU A 103 -12.17 6.29 -17.59
CA GLU A 103 -13.15 7.00 -16.78
C GLU A 103 -13.84 6.04 -15.82
N TYR A 104 -14.01 6.48 -14.57
CA TYR A 104 -14.81 5.75 -13.59
C TYR A 104 -15.53 6.69 -12.64
N ARG A 105 -16.62 6.21 -12.07
CA ARG A 105 -17.43 6.97 -11.12
C ARG A 105 -17.05 6.59 -9.70
N ILE A 106 -16.97 7.61 -8.85
CA ILE A 106 -16.82 7.43 -7.41
C ILE A 106 -17.78 8.37 -6.67
N THR A 107 -17.96 8.11 -5.39
CA THR A 107 -18.48 9.10 -4.45
C THR A 107 -17.26 9.62 -3.67
N ASP A 108 -17.02 10.92 -3.68
CA ASP A 108 -15.92 11.54 -2.97
C ASP A 108 -16.20 11.68 -1.47
N ASP A 109 -15.22 12.19 -0.72
CA ASP A 109 -15.32 12.38 0.74
C ASP A 109 -16.40 13.40 1.14
N ALA A 110 -16.82 14.25 0.22
CA ALA A 110 -17.95 15.18 0.40
C ALA A 110 -19.31 14.54 0.07
N GLY A 111 -19.35 13.27 -0.30
CA GLY A 111 -20.55 12.55 -0.71
C GLY A 111 -21.03 12.88 -2.12
N GLN A 112 -20.22 13.55 -2.94
CA GLN A 112 -20.59 13.92 -4.30
C GLN A 112 -20.20 12.81 -5.29
N ARG A 113 -21.08 12.55 -6.25
CA ARG A 113 -20.81 11.63 -7.35
C ARG A 113 -19.98 12.36 -8.41
N VAL A 114 -18.75 11.91 -8.60
CA VAL A 114 -17.81 12.51 -9.56
C VAL A 114 -17.32 11.46 -10.57
N ILE A 115 -16.93 11.95 -11.75
CA ILE A 115 -16.21 11.15 -12.74
C ILE A 115 -14.72 11.46 -12.58
N VAL A 116 -13.95 10.41 -12.37
CA VAL A 116 -12.49 10.49 -12.42
C VAL A 116 -12.03 10.11 -13.81
N VAL A 117 -11.16 10.94 -14.39
CA VAL A 117 -10.46 10.68 -15.65
C VAL A 117 -8.97 10.55 -15.31
N ALA A 118 -8.38 9.43 -15.61
CA ALA A 118 -6.98 9.16 -15.29
C ALA A 118 -6.41 8.12 -16.25
N SER A 119 -5.10 8.10 -16.43
CA SER A 119 -4.40 7.02 -17.12
C SER A 119 -3.95 5.91 -16.15
N PRO A 120 -3.62 4.70 -16.61
CA PRO A 120 -2.97 3.69 -15.78
C PRO A 120 -1.68 4.20 -15.12
N SER A 121 -0.90 5.06 -15.79
CA SER A 121 0.30 5.68 -15.22
C SER A 121 -0.03 6.61 -14.04
N ASP A 122 -1.10 7.41 -14.13
CA ASP A 122 -1.54 8.27 -13.03
C ASP A 122 -1.98 7.45 -11.82
N ILE A 123 -2.76 6.39 -12.06
CA ILE A 123 -3.24 5.50 -11.00
C ILE A 123 -2.08 4.74 -10.36
N PHE A 124 -1.09 4.30 -11.14
CA PHE A 124 0.10 3.66 -10.61
C PHE A 124 0.96 4.63 -9.80
N ALA A 125 1.12 5.86 -10.25
CA ALA A 125 1.79 6.90 -9.48
C ALA A 125 1.08 7.14 -8.14
N GLN A 126 -0.26 7.23 -8.16
CA GLN A 126 -1.06 7.36 -6.94
C GLN A 126 -0.85 6.17 -6.00
N LEU A 127 -0.85 4.93 -6.51
CA LEU A 127 -0.58 3.73 -5.72
C LEU A 127 0.77 3.82 -5.00
N VAL A 128 1.82 4.21 -5.74
CA VAL A 128 3.17 4.36 -5.18
C VAL A 128 3.24 5.41 -4.09
N LEU A 129 2.71 6.61 -4.36
CA LEU A 129 2.74 7.74 -3.42
C LEU A 129 1.90 7.44 -2.17
N HIS A 130 0.75 6.81 -2.35
CA HIS A 130 -0.14 6.41 -1.27
C HIS A 130 0.53 5.40 -0.32
N GLU A 131 1.15 4.35 -0.87
CA GLU A 131 1.88 3.38 -0.04
C GLU A 131 3.05 4.04 0.69
N VAL A 132 3.85 4.88 0.02
CA VAL A 132 4.96 5.61 0.65
C VAL A 132 4.46 6.49 1.81
N HIS A 133 3.36 7.21 1.61
CA HIS A 133 2.76 8.06 2.63
C HIS A 133 2.34 7.26 3.88
N HIS A 134 1.53 6.23 3.71
CA HIS A 134 1.03 5.44 4.84
C HIS A 134 2.11 4.54 5.46
N ARG A 135 3.07 4.07 4.68
CA ARG A 135 4.24 3.36 5.19
C ARG A 135 5.07 4.24 6.13
N ALA A 136 5.24 5.51 5.82
CA ALA A 136 5.94 6.43 6.72
C ALA A 136 5.21 6.60 8.06
N GLN A 137 3.88 6.59 8.06
CA GLN A 137 3.06 6.59 9.28
C GLN A 137 3.27 5.29 10.08
N ALA A 138 3.21 4.12 9.43
CA ALA A 138 3.47 2.83 10.07
C ALA A 138 4.89 2.76 10.67
N MET A 139 5.90 3.24 9.96
CA MET A 139 7.27 3.29 10.45
C MET A 139 7.41 4.19 11.69
N ASN A 140 6.67 5.30 11.76
CA ASN A 140 6.65 6.14 12.96
C ASN A 140 6.04 5.39 14.16
N MET A 141 4.94 4.64 13.95
CA MET A 141 4.34 3.79 14.98
C MET A 141 5.33 2.71 15.47
N LEU A 142 6.02 2.02 14.55
CA LEU A 142 7.04 1.03 14.90
C LEU A 142 8.16 1.59 15.75
N ARG A 143 8.69 2.77 15.40
CA ARG A 143 9.72 3.44 16.21
C ARG A 143 9.22 3.81 17.61
N ARG A 144 7.96 4.19 17.77
CA ARG A 144 7.33 4.43 19.08
C ARG A 144 7.11 3.16 19.89
N LEU A 145 7.06 2.00 19.25
CA LEU A 145 7.08 0.68 19.89
C LEU A 145 8.50 0.22 20.27
N GLY A 146 9.53 0.99 19.93
CA GLY A 146 10.93 0.64 20.19
C GLY A 146 11.56 -0.23 19.11
N VAL A 147 10.88 -0.45 17.98
CA VAL A 147 11.44 -1.19 16.85
C VAL A 147 12.47 -0.31 16.14
N ALA A 148 13.66 -0.87 15.90
CA ALA A 148 14.72 -0.19 15.14
C ALA A 148 14.43 -0.22 13.62
N ALA A 149 13.35 0.47 13.22
CA ALA A 149 12.94 0.57 11.83
C ALA A 149 13.91 1.46 11.04
N GLU A 150 14.64 0.86 10.11
CA GLU A 150 15.59 1.52 9.21
C GLU A 150 14.87 2.37 8.15
N ASP A 151 15.61 3.29 7.52
CA ASP A 151 15.07 4.04 6.40
C ASP A 151 14.89 3.15 5.17
N LEU A 152 13.73 3.31 4.53
CA LEU A 152 13.33 2.57 3.33
C LEU A 152 13.36 3.46 2.09
N ASP A 153 14.34 4.37 2.02
CA ASP A 153 14.52 5.24 0.87
C ASP A 153 14.78 4.44 -0.41
N PHE A 154 14.22 4.93 -1.51
CA PHE A 154 14.36 4.30 -2.82
C PHE A 154 15.83 4.10 -3.21
N ASN A 155 16.67 5.10 -2.98
CA ASN A 155 18.10 5.02 -3.29
C ASN A 155 18.84 4.01 -2.39
N ALA A 156 18.41 3.84 -1.14
CA ALA A 156 19.02 2.89 -0.22
C ALA A 156 18.75 1.43 -0.63
N LEU A 157 17.54 1.16 -1.14
CA LEU A 157 17.10 -0.18 -1.50
C LEU A 157 17.43 -0.57 -2.95
N MET A 158 17.43 0.41 -3.88
CA MET A 158 17.46 0.13 -5.32
C MET A 158 18.76 0.53 -6.01
N TYR A 159 19.58 1.45 -5.42
CA TYR A 159 20.81 1.88 -6.07
C TYR A 159 21.97 0.94 -5.75
N LYS A 160 22.71 0.58 -6.79
CA LYS A 160 23.99 -0.12 -6.60
C LYS A 160 25.04 0.87 -6.06
N ARG A 161 25.70 0.49 -4.99
CA ARG A 161 26.79 1.26 -4.39
C ARG A 161 28.10 0.49 -4.54
N ARG A 162 29.20 1.19 -4.79
CA ARG A 162 30.56 0.64 -4.81
C ARG A 162 31.48 1.61 -4.05
N PRO A 163 32.56 1.11 -3.41
CA PRO A 163 33.55 1.97 -2.82
C PRO A 163 34.13 2.93 -3.88
N ALA A 164 34.38 4.19 -3.48
CA ALA A 164 35.16 5.09 -4.29
C ALA A 164 36.61 4.60 -4.27
N ALA A 165 37.30 4.67 -5.41
CA ALA A 165 38.74 4.55 -5.41
C ALA A 165 39.34 5.86 -4.84
N ASP A 166 40.32 5.74 -3.93
CA ASP A 166 41.08 6.88 -3.39
C ASP A 166 41.89 7.55 -4.49
#